data_f84445dfaaf92e4537d313ea3c0677b8
#
_entry.id   f84445dfaaf92e4537d313ea3c0677b8
#
_cell.length_a   1.000
_cell.length_b   1.000
_cell.length_c   1.000
_cell.angle_alpha   90.00
_cell.angle_beta   90.00
_cell.angle_gamma   90.00
#
_symmetry.space_group_name_H-M   'P 1'
#
loop_
_entity.id
_entity.type
_entity.pdbx_description
1 polymer ?
#
loop_
_entity_poly.entity_id
_entity_poly.type
_entity_poly.pdbx_seq_one_letter_code
_entity_poly.pdbx_strand_id
1 'polypeptide(L)'
;IGRPIYPQLKPYMSMVDASTYEQGNMNLKPEKSSIIDLSYSLKGRYVQLFADAYLNYTTGYISQITKISDGLLITTYINGTSDLKSGTDFSLKLLPCGWLSATLSTNTFYVDTRGNFAGAEINNRGWSNNSNLLLDFLIGKSTDLQIQYFLTTPQYFPQLTTSLTHHMNAGFKHTFMKGAMSLSLLLTDVFNTYKWQVQSSNKIFDLTNISTMKSRMFWVGISYNFNSFKQKNGEAKSESDRTLIKL
;
A
#
# COMPACT_ATOMS: atom_id res chain seq x y z
N ILE A 1 9.57 15.43 -13.54
CA ILE A 1 10.04 14.63 -14.68
C ILE A 1 10.54 13.29 -14.11
N GLY A 2 9.87 12.19 -14.50
CA GLY A 2 10.28 10.83 -14.19
C GLY A 2 11.16 10.26 -15.31
N ARG A 3 12.28 9.62 -14.92
CA ARG A 3 13.16 8.96 -15.88
C ARG A 3 12.98 7.45 -15.82
N PRO A 4 13.10 6.74 -16.98
CA PRO A 4 13.11 5.29 -16.95
C PRO A 4 14.22 4.74 -16.05
N ILE A 5 13.91 3.68 -15.33
CA ILE A 5 14.88 2.96 -14.49
C ILE A 5 15.49 1.79 -15.26
N TYR A 6 16.66 1.29 -14.82
CA TYR A 6 17.39 0.22 -15.50
C TYR A 6 16.53 -1.01 -15.87
N PRO A 7 15.69 -1.57 -14.99
CA PRO A 7 14.85 -2.71 -15.36
C PRO A 7 13.91 -2.44 -16.54
N GLN A 8 13.44 -1.18 -16.67
CA GLN A 8 12.55 -0.78 -17.77
C GLN A 8 13.31 -0.62 -19.11
N LEU A 9 14.62 -0.44 -19.06
CA LEU A 9 15.48 -0.22 -20.22
C LEU A 9 16.24 -1.46 -20.68
N LYS A 10 16.30 -2.54 -19.88
CA LYS A 10 17.10 -3.73 -20.18
C LYS A 10 16.72 -4.35 -21.54
N PRO A 11 17.69 -4.56 -22.49
CA PRO A 11 17.35 -5.00 -23.84
C PRO A 11 17.07 -6.49 -23.97
N TYR A 12 17.45 -7.28 -23.01
CA TYR A 12 17.31 -8.73 -23.03
C TYR A 12 16.02 -9.20 -22.37
N MET A 13 15.49 -10.31 -22.87
CA MET A 13 14.37 -11.01 -22.27
C MET A 13 14.82 -11.77 -21.01
N SER A 14 14.02 -11.70 -19.97
CA SER A 14 14.13 -12.57 -18.78
C SER A 14 12.87 -13.39 -18.62
N MET A 15 13.03 -14.67 -18.39
CA MET A 15 11.93 -15.58 -18.12
C MET A 15 11.40 -15.35 -16.71
N VAL A 16 10.10 -15.12 -16.59
CA VAL A 16 9.35 -15.00 -15.32
C VAL A 16 8.80 -16.37 -14.92
N ASP A 17 8.16 -17.04 -15.90
CA ASP A 17 7.68 -18.41 -15.80
C ASP A 17 7.72 -19.08 -17.19
N ALA A 18 7.19 -20.31 -17.31
CA ALA A 18 7.25 -21.10 -18.53
C ALA A 18 6.59 -20.45 -19.77
N SER A 19 5.66 -19.51 -19.57
CA SER A 19 4.91 -18.84 -20.62
C SER A 19 5.04 -17.32 -20.62
N THR A 20 5.70 -16.74 -19.61
CA THR A 20 5.78 -15.30 -19.39
C THR A 20 7.23 -14.81 -19.38
N TYR A 21 7.49 -13.82 -20.19
CA TYR A 21 8.79 -13.15 -20.30
C TYR A 21 8.64 -11.67 -20.02
N GLU A 22 9.69 -11.06 -19.50
CA GLU A 22 9.82 -9.62 -19.31
C GLU A 22 10.97 -9.08 -20.15
N GLN A 23 10.75 -7.99 -20.87
CA GLN A 23 11.73 -7.29 -21.67
C GLN A 23 11.56 -5.78 -21.49
N GLY A 24 12.63 -5.07 -21.15
CA GLY A 24 12.63 -3.61 -21.13
C GLY A 24 12.60 -3.02 -22.54
N ASN A 25 12.47 -1.69 -22.60
CA ASN A 25 12.45 -0.93 -23.84
C ASN A 25 13.45 0.22 -23.78
N MET A 26 14.53 0.11 -24.54
CA MET A 26 15.58 1.14 -24.60
C MET A 26 15.12 2.49 -25.21
N ASN A 27 13.98 2.50 -25.90
CA ASN A 27 13.45 3.71 -26.57
C ASN A 27 12.56 4.54 -25.62
N LEU A 28 12.47 4.19 -24.33
CA LEU A 28 11.69 4.96 -23.37
C LEU A 28 12.26 6.37 -23.20
N LYS A 29 11.34 7.32 -23.16
CA LYS A 29 11.62 8.72 -22.88
C LYS A 29 11.17 9.08 -21.46
N PRO A 30 11.74 10.14 -20.86
CA PRO A 30 11.24 10.65 -19.59
C PRO A 30 9.77 11.06 -19.66
N GLU A 31 9.00 10.71 -18.65
CA GLU A 31 7.64 11.18 -18.45
C GLU A 31 7.62 12.57 -17.81
N LYS A 32 6.55 13.33 -18.03
CA LYS A 32 6.35 14.67 -17.46
C LYS A 32 5.05 14.69 -16.67
N SER A 33 5.15 15.01 -15.39
CA SER A 33 4.00 15.14 -14.47
C SER A 33 3.80 16.60 -14.09
N SER A 34 2.55 17.03 -14.08
CA SER A 34 2.09 18.29 -13.49
C SER A 34 1.24 17.93 -12.28
N ILE A 35 1.58 18.50 -11.13
CA ILE A 35 0.95 18.19 -9.86
C ILE A 35 0.42 19.47 -9.23
N ILE A 36 -0.81 19.42 -8.74
CA ILE A 36 -1.45 20.48 -7.95
C ILE A 36 -1.94 19.82 -6.67
N ASP A 37 -1.53 20.36 -5.52
CA ASP A 37 -1.89 19.86 -4.21
C ASP A 37 -2.47 20.99 -3.35
N LEU A 38 -3.48 20.67 -2.57
CA LEU A 38 -4.05 21.54 -1.56
C LEU A 38 -4.17 20.78 -0.25
N SER A 39 -3.34 21.14 0.72
CA SER A 39 -3.25 20.44 1.99
C SER A 39 -3.77 21.29 3.14
N TYR A 40 -4.45 20.65 4.08
CA TYR A 40 -4.88 21.21 5.34
C TYR A 40 -4.48 20.32 6.51
N SER A 41 -3.96 20.90 7.57
CA SER A 41 -3.63 20.17 8.79
C SER A 41 -4.13 20.88 10.03
N LEU A 42 -4.70 20.11 10.96
CA LEU A 42 -5.13 20.56 12.27
C LEU A 42 -4.54 19.66 13.34
N LYS A 43 -3.85 20.25 14.33
CA LYS A 43 -3.30 19.50 15.46
C LYS A 43 -3.90 20.02 16.75
N GLY A 44 -4.83 19.28 17.31
CA GLY A 44 -5.41 19.50 18.62
C GLY A 44 -4.98 18.44 19.63
N ARG A 45 -5.39 18.63 20.89
CA ARG A 45 -5.08 17.67 21.98
C ARG A 45 -5.73 16.32 21.80
N TYR A 46 -6.97 16.28 21.30
CA TYR A 46 -7.78 15.08 21.16
C TYR A 46 -8.03 14.67 19.72
N VAL A 47 -7.72 15.56 18.78
CA VAL A 47 -7.96 15.38 17.35
C VAL A 47 -6.76 15.88 16.59
N GLN A 48 -6.25 15.06 15.69
CA GLN A 48 -5.27 15.45 14.68
C GLN A 48 -5.87 15.09 13.33
N LEU A 49 -5.91 16.06 12.43
CA LEU A 49 -6.47 15.92 11.10
C LEU A 49 -5.43 16.34 10.07
N PHE A 50 -5.30 15.57 9.03
CA PHE A 50 -4.64 15.92 7.78
C PHE A 50 -5.60 15.61 6.64
N ALA A 51 -5.76 16.54 5.71
CA ALA A 51 -6.52 16.36 4.50
C ALA A 51 -5.74 17.00 3.34
N ASP A 52 -5.60 16.28 2.26
CA ASP A 52 -4.96 16.73 1.04
C ASP A 52 -5.84 16.42 -0.16
N ALA A 53 -6.00 17.37 -1.07
CA ALA A 53 -6.65 17.17 -2.35
C ALA A 53 -5.63 17.39 -3.46
N TYR A 54 -5.52 16.44 -4.37
CA TYR A 54 -4.49 16.46 -5.39
C TYR A 54 -5.01 16.18 -6.80
N LEU A 55 -4.32 16.75 -7.77
CA LEU A 55 -4.47 16.47 -9.19
C LEU A 55 -3.08 16.23 -9.77
N ASN A 56 -2.87 15.06 -10.34
CA ASN A 56 -1.62 14.69 -11.02
C ASN A 56 -1.94 14.28 -12.46
N TYR A 57 -1.38 15.00 -13.41
CA TYR A 57 -1.47 14.67 -14.83
C TYR A 57 -0.09 14.38 -15.40
N THR A 58 0.09 13.17 -15.93
CA THR A 58 1.36 12.70 -16.49
C THR A 58 1.22 12.43 -17.98
N THR A 59 2.08 13.05 -18.77
CA THR A 59 2.21 12.81 -20.21
C THR A 59 3.44 11.95 -20.50
N GLY A 60 3.32 11.08 -21.52
CA GLY A 60 4.36 10.10 -21.83
C GLY A 60 4.57 9.12 -20.68
N TYR A 61 3.51 8.79 -19.95
CA TYR A 61 3.53 7.90 -18.81
C TYR A 61 4.15 6.56 -19.19
N ILE A 62 5.11 6.10 -18.41
CA ILE A 62 5.80 4.83 -18.62
C ILE A 62 4.92 3.70 -18.08
N SER A 63 4.18 3.09 -18.99
CA SER A 63 3.23 2.02 -18.66
C SER A 63 3.84 0.65 -18.93
N GLN A 64 3.65 -0.27 -18.00
CA GLN A 64 3.87 -1.69 -18.21
C GLN A 64 2.69 -2.25 -19.02
N ILE A 65 3.00 -2.96 -20.08
CA ILE A 65 2.03 -3.60 -20.95
C ILE A 65 2.44 -5.03 -21.24
N THR A 66 1.46 -5.89 -21.51
CA THR A 66 1.67 -7.26 -21.93
C THR A 66 1.14 -7.46 -23.35
N LYS A 67 1.90 -8.14 -24.17
CA LYS A 67 1.52 -8.58 -25.53
C LYS A 67 1.71 -10.08 -25.67
N ILE A 68 0.99 -10.66 -26.64
CA ILE A 68 1.23 -12.05 -27.05
C ILE A 68 2.13 -12.02 -28.29
N SER A 69 3.22 -12.81 -28.27
CA SER A 69 4.09 -13.05 -29.41
C SER A 69 4.51 -14.52 -29.39
N ASP A 70 4.29 -15.23 -30.50
CA ASP A 70 4.62 -16.64 -30.67
C ASP A 70 4.07 -17.55 -29.55
N GLY A 71 2.86 -17.24 -29.05
CA GLY A 71 2.21 -17.98 -27.97
C GLY A 71 2.76 -17.67 -26.56
N LEU A 72 3.68 -16.73 -26.43
CA LEU A 72 4.26 -16.29 -25.15
C LEU A 72 3.70 -14.93 -24.73
N LEU A 73 3.53 -14.75 -23.44
CA LEU A 73 3.21 -13.46 -22.83
C LEU A 73 4.50 -12.66 -22.64
N ILE A 74 4.63 -11.54 -23.32
CA ILE A 74 5.78 -10.65 -23.21
C ILE A 74 5.35 -9.35 -22.53
N THR A 75 5.81 -9.13 -21.34
CA THR A 75 5.62 -7.88 -20.60
C THR A 75 6.74 -6.92 -20.95
N THR A 76 6.38 -5.69 -21.33
CA THR A 76 7.32 -4.62 -21.72
C THR A 76 6.80 -3.26 -21.24
N TYR A 77 7.52 -2.18 -21.59
CA TYR A 77 7.23 -0.82 -21.17
C TYR A 77 7.10 0.12 -22.36
N ILE A 78 6.16 1.05 -22.29
CA ILE A 78 5.92 2.07 -23.34
C ILE A 78 5.66 3.46 -22.74
N ASN A 79 5.89 4.51 -23.54
CA ASN A 79 5.45 5.89 -23.26
C ASN A 79 4.16 6.26 -24.00
N GLY A 80 3.35 5.28 -24.39
CA GLY A 80 2.18 5.47 -25.23
C GLY A 80 0.92 5.98 -24.53
N THR A 81 1.02 6.30 -23.23
CA THR A 81 -0.15 6.64 -22.41
C THR A 81 -0.01 8.01 -21.75
N SER A 82 -1.16 8.62 -21.45
CA SER A 82 -1.30 9.68 -20.44
C SER A 82 -2.03 9.13 -19.24
N ASP A 83 -1.71 9.64 -18.07
CA ASP A 83 -2.32 9.24 -16.81
C ASP A 83 -2.82 10.46 -16.04
N LEU A 84 -4.10 10.46 -15.70
CA LEU A 84 -4.72 11.44 -14.84
C LEU A 84 -5.09 10.76 -13.53
N LYS A 85 -4.54 11.25 -12.42
CA LYS A 85 -4.89 10.80 -11.08
C LYS A 85 -5.33 11.99 -10.23
N SER A 86 -6.57 11.98 -9.77
CA SER A 86 -7.12 13.00 -8.89
C SER A 86 -7.76 12.37 -7.67
N GLY A 87 -7.53 12.94 -6.49
CA GLY A 87 -8.02 12.31 -5.29
C GLY A 87 -7.82 13.13 -4.03
N THR A 88 -8.07 12.46 -2.91
CA THR A 88 -7.89 13.01 -1.57
C THR A 88 -7.17 12.02 -0.69
N ASP A 89 -6.19 12.52 0.07
CA ASP A 89 -5.59 11.84 1.21
C ASP A 89 -6.20 12.41 2.49
N PHE A 90 -6.70 11.55 3.35
CA PHE A 90 -7.30 11.94 4.60
C PHE A 90 -6.74 11.08 5.73
N SER A 91 -6.26 11.73 6.79
CA SER A 91 -5.81 11.06 8.01
C SER A 91 -6.42 11.73 9.23
N LEU A 92 -7.10 10.96 10.05
CA LEU A 92 -7.74 11.41 11.27
C LEU A 92 -7.26 10.54 12.44
N LYS A 93 -6.60 11.18 13.41
CA LYS A 93 -6.28 10.55 14.70
C LYS A 93 -7.14 11.15 15.79
N LEU A 94 -7.87 10.30 16.49
CA LEU A 94 -8.71 10.63 17.62
C LEU A 94 -8.11 10.05 18.91
N LEU A 95 -8.08 10.87 19.95
CA LEU A 95 -7.64 10.51 21.30
C LEU A 95 -8.79 10.82 22.28
N PRO A 96 -9.94 10.11 22.19
CA PRO A 96 -11.13 10.45 22.96
C PRO A 96 -10.93 10.32 24.47
N CYS A 97 -10.03 9.43 24.87
CA CYS A 97 -9.67 9.21 26.28
C CYS A 97 -8.24 8.64 26.37
N GLY A 98 -7.69 8.58 27.57
CA GLY A 98 -6.31 8.17 27.80
C GLY A 98 -5.98 6.69 27.48
N TRP A 99 -7.01 5.88 27.28
CA TRP A 99 -6.85 4.45 27.01
C TRP A 99 -7.21 4.04 25.58
N LEU A 100 -7.73 4.95 24.74
CA LEU A 100 -8.10 4.67 23.35
C LEU A 100 -7.46 5.69 22.41
N SER A 101 -6.83 5.18 21.36
CA SER A 101 -6.43 5.93 20.17
C SER A 101 -7.04 5.28 18.94
N ALA A 102 -7.66 6.06 18.07
CA ALA A 102 -8.19 5.60 16.80
C ALA A 102 -7.56 6.43 15.68
N THR A 103 -6.96 5.76 14.70
CA THR A 103 -6.37 6.41 13.52
C THR A 103 -7.00 5.82 12.27
N LEU A 104 -7.64 6.68 11.48
CA LEU A 104 -8.13 6.36 10.14
C LEU A 104 -7.24 7.07 9.12
N SER A 105 -6.68 6.34 8.19
CA SER A 105 -5.98 6.87 7.02
C SER A 105 -6.64 6.33 5.77
N THR A 106 -7.01 7.21 4.84
CA THR A 106 -7.68 6.81 3.59
C THR A 106 -7.19 7.68 2.44
N ASN A 107 -6.86 7.03 1.32
CA ASN A 107 -6.60 7.67 0.04
C ASN A 107 -7.69 7.24 -0.94
N THR A 108 -8.51 8.18 -1.39
CA THR A 108 -9.57 7.94 -2.39
C THR A 108 -9.24 8.72 -3.64
N PHE A 109 -9.16 8.03 -4.78
CA PHE A 109 -8.74 8.66 -6.01
C PHE A 109 -9.42 8.07 -7.24
N TYR A 110 -9.55 8.90 -8.25
CA TYR A 110 -9.92 8.52 -9.59
C TYR A 110 -8.69 8.45 -10.48
N VAL A 111 -8.59 7.38 -11.26
CA VAL A 111 -7.55 7.17 -12.27
C VAL A 111 -8.20 7.14 -13.64
N ASP A 112 -7.58 7.81 -14.63
CA ASP A 112 -7.95 7.73 -16.04
C ASP A 112 -6.66 7.63 -16.86
N THR A 113 -6.33 6.39 -17.29
CA THR A 113 -5.18 6.12 -18.14
C THR A 113 -5.64 5.90 -19.56
N ARG A 114 -5.08 6.68 -20.50
CA ARG A 114 -5.45 6.64 -21.93
C ARG A 114 -4.22 6.52 -22.79
N GLY A 115 -4.30 5.71 -23.84
CA GLY A 115 -3.23 5.57 -24.80
C GLY A 115 -3.53 4.56 -25.89
N ASN A 116 -2.53 4.27 -26.72
CA ASN A 116 -2.62 3.28 -27.77
C ASN A 116 -1.34 2.44 -27.78
N PHE A 117 -1.50 1.14 -27.93
CA PHE A 117 -0.39 0.22 -28.09
C PHE A 117 -0.72 -0.83 -29.16
N ALA A 118 0.15 -0.96 -30.16
CA ALA A 118 0.03 -1.92 -31.27
C ALA A 118 -1.35 -1.88 -31.96
N GLY A 119 -1.93 -0.67 -32.10
CA GLY A 119 -3.26 -0.47 -32.71
C GLY A 119 -4.45 -0.77 -31.78
N ALA A 120 -4.20 -1.21 -30.55
CA ALA A 120 -5.22 -1.38 -29.53
C ALA A 120 -5.28 -0.16 -28.59
N GLU A 121 -6.48 0.34 -28.36
CA GLU A 121 -6.72 1.40 -27.39
C GLU A 121 -6.54 0.87 -25.97
N ILE A 122 -5.74 1.58 -25.18
CA ILE A 122 -5.60 1.38 -23.73
C ILE A 122 -6.44 2.46 -23.06
N ASN A 123 -7.54 2.06 -22.45
CA ASN A 123 -8.42 2.97 -21.73
C ASN A 123 -8.91 2.24 -20.48
N ASN A 124 -8.29 2.54 -19.33
CA ASN A 124 -8.71 2.01 -18.06
C ASN A 124 -8.89 3.14 -17.06
N ARG A 125 -10.05 3.17 -16.42
CA ARG A 125 -10.42 4.24 -15.51
C ARG A 125 -11.35 3.75 -14.42
N GLY A 126 -11.27 4.37 -13.27
CA GLY A 126 -12.16 4.07 -12.17
C GLY A 126 -11.75 4.73 -10.86
N TRP A 127 -12.63 4.56 -9.88
CA TRP A 127 -12.38 4.99 -8.52
C TRP A 127 -11.68 3.91 -7.72
N SER A 128 -10.66 4.31 -6.99
CA SER A 128 -9.89 3.45 -6.09
C SER A 128 -9.87 4.06 -4.70
N ASN A 129 -9.79 3.18 -3.69
CA ASN A 129 -9.62 3.60 -2.30
C ASN A 129 -8.64 2.66 -1.60
N ASN A 130 -7.76 3.24 -0.79
CA ASN A 130 -6.88 2.53 0.14
C ASN A 130 -7.15 3.08 1.53
N SER A 131 -7.68 2.26 2.42
CA SER A 131 -8.01 2.66 3.79
C SER A 131 -7.33 1.76 4.82
N ASN A 132 -6.90 2.38 5.90
CA ASN A 132 -6.34 1.71 7.08
C ASN A 132 -6.97 2.31 8.34
N LEU A 133 -7.61 1.47 9.13
CA LEU A 133 -8.13 1.82 10.45
C LEU A 133 -7.29 1.13 11.53
N LEU A 134 -6.69 1.91 12.41
CA LEU A 134 -5.91 1.43 13.55
C LEU A 134 -6.59 1.85 14.84
N LEU A 135 -6.89 0.88 15.69
CA LEU A 135 -7.41 1.07 17.04
C LEU A 135 -6.40 0.55 18.03
N ASP A 136 -5.96 1.41 18.96
CA ASP A 136 -5.06 1.07 20.04
C ASP A 136 -5.78 1.23 21.37
N PHE A 137 -5.79 0.19 22.18
CA PHE A 137 -6.39 0.15 23.50
C PHE A 137 -5.30 -0.07 24.56
N LEU A 138 -5.12 0.91 25.44
CA LEU A 138 -4.23 0.80 26.60
C LEU A 138 -5.04 0.36 27.81
N ILE A 139 -4.96 -0.91 28.16
CA ILE A 139 -5.68 -1.52 29.28
C ILE A 139 -4.81 -1.46 30.53
N GLY A 140 -5.14 -0.54 31.42
CA GLY A 140 -4.30 -0.25 32.59
C GLY A 140 -2.97 0.41 32.17
N LYS A 141 -1.85 -0.04 32.79
CA LYS A 141 -0.50 0.53 32.54
C LYS A 141 0.43 -0.41 31.78
N SER A 142 -0.01 -1.62 31.55
CA SER A 142 0.90 -2.70 31.10
C SER A 142 0.38 -3.52 29.94
N THR A 143 -0.84 -3.30 29.49
CA THR A 143 -1.46 -4.10 28.42
C THR A 143 -1.89 -3.20 27.27
N ASP A 144 -1.40 -3.52 26.10
CA ASP A 144 -1.78 -2.87 24.83
C ASP A 144 -2.50 -3.91 23.96
N LEU A 145 -3.67 -3.55 23.45
CA LEU A 145 -4.39 -4.30 22.42
C LEU A 145 -4.50 -3.42 21.18
N GLN A 146 -4.13 -3.96 20.03
CA GLN A 146 -4.17 -3.26 18.75
C GLN A 146 -5.02 -4.03 17.77
N ILE A 147 -5.91 -3.33 17.07
CA ILE A 147 -6.70 -3.87 15.96
C ILE A 147 -6.42 -2.99 14.74
N GLN A 148 -6.05 -3.61 13.63
CA GLN A 148 -5.80 -2.91 12.39
C GLN A 148 -6.58 -3.55 11.25
N TYR A 149 -7.34 -2.74 10.52
CA TYR A 149 -8.13 -3.17 9.37
C TYR A 149 -7.67 -2.45 8.11
N PHE A 150 -7.40 -3.22 7.08
CA PHE A 150 -7.00 -2.75 5.76
C PHE A 150 -8.11 -3.01 4.75
N LEU A 151 -8.36 -2.03 3.91
CA LEU A 151 -9.26 -2.12 2.78
C LEU A 151 -8.60 -1.50 1.56
N THR A 152 -8.52 -2.25 0.47
CA THR A 152 -8.10 -1.76 -0.84
C THR A 152 -9.17 -2.14 -1.85
N THR A 153 -9.82 -1.14 -2.45
CA THR A 153 -10.78 -1.36 -3.52
C THR A 153 -10.05 -1.67 -4.84
N PRO A 154 -10.73 -2.05 -5.92
CA PRO A 154 -10.09 -2.30 -7.20
C PRO A 154 -9.15 -1.16 -7.61
N GLN A 155 -7.93 -1.52 -8.07
CA GLN A 155 -6.93 -0.60 -8.59
C GLN A 155 -6.87 -0.76 -10.11
N TYR A 156 -6.83 0.39 -10.81
CA TYR A 156 -6.88 0.43 -12.26
C TYR A 156 -5.49 0.75 -12.82
N PHE A 157 -4.96 -0.17 -13.62
CA PHE A 157 -3.70 -0.05 -14.34
C PHE A 157 -3.96 -0.11 -15.85
N PRO A 158 -3.03 0.26 -16.71
CA PRO A 158 -3.29 0.38 -18.14
C PRO A 158 -4.02 -0.81 -18.81
N GLN A 159 -3.67 -2.02 -18.44
CA GLN A 159 -4.25 -3.24 -19.02
C GLN A 159 -4.87 -4.20 -18.00
N LEU A 160 -4.84 -3.88 -16.72
CA LEU A 160 -5.33 -4.77 -15.68
C LEU A 160 -6.02 -4.03 -14.54
N THR A 161 -6.90 -4.73 -13.87
CA THR A 161 -7.59 -4.23 -12.68
C THR A 161 -7.43 -5.27 -11.56
N THR A 162 -7.10 -4.81 -10.36
CA THR A 162 -7.09 -5.71 -9.20
C THR A 162 -8.48 -5.82 -8.58
N SER A 163 -8.74 -6.91 -7.87
CA SER A 163 -9.96 -7.06 -7.10
C SER A 163 -9.88 -6.31 -5.76
N LEU A 164 -11.03 -6.18 -5.09
CA LEU A 164 -11.10 -5.73 -3.71
C LEU A 164 -10.35 -6.71 -2.81
N THR A 165 -9.50 -6.15 -1.93
CA THR A 165 -8.81 -6.89 -0.88
C THR A 165 -9.08 -6.25 0.47
N HIS A 166 -9.26 -7.06 1.50
CA HIS A 166 -9.35 -6.59 2.86
C HIS A 166 -8.86 -7.64 3.85
N HIS A 167 -8.32 -7.20 4.96
CA HIS A 167 -7.92 -8.09 6.05
C HIS A 167 -7.82 -7.33 7.38
N MET A 168 -7.84 -8.08 8.46
CA MET A 168 -7.72 -7.54 9.81
C MET A 168 -6.58 -8.25 10.56
N ASN A 169 -5.77 -7.44 11.23
CA ASN A 169 -4.73 -7.92 12.14
C ASN A 169 -5.12 -7.58 13.58
N ALA A 170 -4.74 -8.43 14.53
CA ALA A 170 -4.90 -8.19 15.96
C ALA A 170 -3.57 -8.42 16.67
N GLY A 171 -3.16 -7.46 17.48
CA GLY A 171 -1.94 -7.49 18.29
C GLY A 171 -2.26 -7.34 19.75
N PHE A 172 -1.55 -8.08 20.60
CA PHE A 172 -1.62 -7.98 22.06
C PHE A 172 -0.22 -7.90 22.62
N LYS A 173 0.01 -7.01 23.56
CA LYS A 173 1.25 -6.92 24.30
C LYS A 173 0.96 -6.74 25.78
N HIS A 174 1.63 -7.53 26.60
CA HIS A 174 1.60 -7.35 28.04
C HIS A 174 3.00 -7.23 28.60
N THR A 175 3.19 -6.26 29.48
CA THR A 175 4.48 -5.93 30.08
C THR A 175 4.48 -6.32 31.56
N PHE A 176 5.43 -7.15 31.95
CA PHE A 176 5.61 -7.69 33.30
C PHE A 176 6.82 -7.04 33.99
N MET A 177 6.99 -7.36 35.27
CA MET A 177 8.19 -7.01 36.07
C MET A 177 8.57 -5.51 35.94
N LYS A 178 7.59 -4.61 36.09
CA LYS A 178 7.80 -3.15 35.97
C LYS A 178 8.46 -2.71 34.66
N GLY A 179 8.23 -3.44 33.57
CA GLY A 179 8.78 -3.12 32.24
C GLY A 179 10.00 -3.93 31.83
N ALA A 180 10.50 -4.82 32.69
CA ALA A 180 11.68 -5.62 32.34
C ALA A 180 11.37 -6.75 31.35
N MET A 181 10.15 -7.29 31.35
CA MET A 181 9.74 -8.38 30.46
C MET A 181 8.46 -8.01 29.70
N SER A 182 8.36 -8.40 28.43
CA SER A 182 7.12 -8.28 27.66
C SER A 182 6.82 -9.53 26.85
N LEU A 183 5.53 -9.85 26.76
CA LEU A 183 4.96 -10.85 25.86
C LEU A 183 4.18 -10.11 24.78
N SER A 184 4.44 -10.44 23.53
CA SER A 184 3.72 -9.92 22.36
C SER A 184 3.11 -11.07 21.58
N LEU A 185 1.85 -10.93 21.20
CA LEU A 185 1.12 -11.86 20.35
C LEU A 185 0.63 -11.06 19.13
N LEU A 186 0.77 -11.62 17.95
CA LEU A 186 0.26 -11.03 16.71
C LEU A 186 -0.46 -12.11 15.91
N LEU A 187 -1.69 -11.84 15.52
CA LEU A 187 -2.47 -12.62 14.57
C LEU A 187 -2.74 -11.76 13.33
N THR A 188 -2.17 -12.14 12.19
CA THR A 188 -2.44 -11.49 10.91
C THR A 188 -3.61 -12.16 10.21
N ASP A 189 -4.35 -11.37 9.43
CA ASP A 189 -5.53 -11.81 8.67
C ASP A 189 -6.46 -12.75 9.49
N VAL A 190 -6.97 -12.20 10.58
CA VAL A 190 -7.80 -12.92 11.56
C VAL A 190 -8.91 -13.74 10.89
N PHE A 191 -9.55 -13.17 9.86
CA PHE A 191 -10.68 -13.79 9.15
C PHE A 191 -10.27 -14.59 7.93
N ASN A 192 -8.96 -14.61 7.54
CA ASN A 192 -8.44 -15.27 6.33
C ASN A 192 -9.15 -14.77 5.05
N THR A 193 -9.28 -13.46 4.95
CA THR A 193 -10.00 -12.80 3.86
C THR A 193 -9.09 -12.27 2.76
N TYR A 194 -7.78 -12.20 3.00
CA TYR A 194 -6.82 -11.67 2.04
C TYR A 194 -6.72 -12.58 0.80
N LYS A 195 -7.20 -12.07 -0.34
CA LYS A 195 -7.08 -12.71 -1.64
C LYS A 195 -6.65 -11.67 -2.65
N TRP A 196 -5.58 -11.94 -3.37
CA TRP A 196 -5.10 -11.08 -4.44
C TRP A 196 -5.55 -11.65 -5.78
N GLN A 197 -6.36 -10.91 -6.50
CA GLN A 197 -6.80 -11.27 -7.83
C GLN A 197 -6.53 -10.12 -8.79
N VAL A 198 -5.98 -10.45 -9.95
CA VAL A 198 -5.73 -9.54 -11.06
C VAL A 198 -6.55 -10.01 -12.25
N GLN A 199 -7.26 -9.08 -12.85
CA GLN A 199 -8.04 -9.32 -14.07
C GLN A 199 -7.52 -8.38 -15.16
N SER A 200 -7.35 -8.93 -16.35
CA SER A 200 -7.13 -8.19 -17.58
C SER A 200 -8.14 -8.66 -18.59
N SER A 201 -8.95 -7.74 -19.09
CA SER A 201 -9.85 -7.99 -20.19
C SER A 201 -9.66 -6.87 -21.21
N ASN A 202 -8.95 -7.18 -22.28
CA ASN A 202 -8.69 -6.25 -23.37
C ASN A 202 -8.78 -6.96 -24.73
N LYS A 203 -8.68 -6.23 -25.84
CA LYS A 203 -8.78 -6.80 -27.18
C LYS A 203 -7.66 -7.77 -27.56
N ILE A 204 -6.60 -7.85 -26.74
CA ILE A 204 -5.38 -8.64 -27.00
C ILE A 204 -5.48 -9.99 -26.29
N PHE A 205 -5.93 -10.01 -25.02
CA PHE A 205 -6.05 -11.21 -24.19
C PHE A 205 -7.00 -11.00 -23.02
N ASP A 206 -7.56 -12.11 -22.54
CA ASP A 206 -8.26 -12.19 -21.26
C ASP A 206 -7.40 -13.01 -20.29
N LEU A 207 -7.08 -12.43 -19.15
CA LEU A 207 -6.31 -13.08 -18.09
C LEU A 207 -7.00 -12.88 -16.75
N THR A 208 -7.14 -13.95 -16.01
CA THR A 208 -7.49 -13.89 -14.58
C THR A 208 -6.43 -14.65 -13.81
N ASN A 209 -5.71 -13.95 -12.96
CA ASN A 209 -4.73 -14.54 -12.05
C ASN A 209 -5.24 -14.37 -10.61
N ILE A 210 -5.40 -15.49 -9.91
CA ILE A 210 -5.78 -15.52 -8.50
C ILE A 210 -4.61 -16.05 -7.71
N SER A 211 -4.03 -15.19 -6.88
CA SER A 211 -2.95 -15.57 -5.97
C SER A 211 -3.49 -15.65 -4.54
N THR A 212 -3.46 -16.84 -3.97
CA THR A 212 -3.78 -17.07 -2.56
C THR A 212 -2.51 -17.25 -1.78
N MET A 213 -2.19 -16.30 -0.93
CA MET A 213 -1.06 -16.41 0.00
C MET A 213 -1.56 -16.89 1.36
N LYS A 214 -0.70 -17.61 2.10
CA LYS A 214 -0.97 -17.94 3.50
C LYS A 214 -0.79 -16.67 4.34
N SER A 215 -1.82 -15.85 4.42
CA SER A 215 -1.82 -14.54 5.09
C SER A 215 -2.08 -14.64 6.59
N ARG A 216 -2.81 -15.69 7.01
CA ARG A 216 -3.06 -15.93 8.43
C ARG A 216 -1.84 -16.53 9.09
N MET A 217 -1.20 -15.75 9.97
CA MET A 217 -0.04 -16.16 10.74
C MET A 217 -0.19 -15.74 12.18
N PHE A 218 0.30 -16.57 13.08
CA PHE A 218 0.36 -16.29 14.51
C PHE A 218 1.81 -16.17 14.95
N TRP A 219 2.14 -15.08 15.61
CA TRP A 219 3.47 -14.77 16.11
C TRP A 219 3.44 -14.59 17.62
N VAL A 220 4.44 -15.14 18.28
CA VAL A 220 4.69 -14.98 19.72
C VAL A 220 6.08 -14.39 19.89
N GLY A 221 6.17 -13.27 20.59
CA GLY A 221 7.42 -12.63 20.94
C GLY A 221 7.58 -12.47 22.44
N ILE A 222 8.74 -12.82 22.97
CA ILE A 222 9.13 -12.59 24.36
C ILE A 222 10.36 -11.72 24.36
N SER A 223 10.33 -10.61 25.10
CA SER A 223 11.47 -9.72 25.27
C SER A 223 11.78 -9.55 26.75
N TYR A 224 13.07 -9.60 27.08
CA TYR A 224 13.56 -9.35 28.44
C TYR A 224 14.73 -8.37 28.41
N ASN A 225 14.62 -7.26 29.16
CA ASN A 225 15.63 -6.23 29.28
C ASN A 225 16.48 -6.49 30.53
N PHE A 226 17.68 -7.00 30.37
CA PHE A 226 18.59 -7.36 31.45
C PHE A 226 19.15 -6.17 32.23
N ASN A 227 19.19 -4.98 31.65
CA ASN A 227 19.76 -3.83 32.30
C ASN A 227 19.03 -2.55 31.82
N SER A 228 18.02 -2.14 32.58
CA SER A 228 17.37 -0.83 32.33
C SER A 228 18.25 0.29 32.89
N PHE A 229 19.20 0.76 32.09
CA PHE A 229 19.88 2.00 32.38
C PHE A 229 18.84 3.12 32.30
N LYS A 230 18.37 3.61 33.45
CA LYS A 230 17.51 4.79 33.50
C LYS A 230 18.38 6.00 33.17
N GLN A 231 18.34 6.45 31.94
CA GLN A 231 18.86 7.75 31.57
C GLN A 231 18.09 8.80 32.40
N LYS A 232 18.80 9.59 33.19
CA LYS A 232 18.27 10.49 34.22
C LYS A 232 17.69 11.79 33.65
N ASN A 233 17.59 11.92 32.33
CA ASN A 233 17.06 13.09 31.63
C ASN A 233 15.70 12.77 31.03
N GLY A 234 14.68 13.52 31.49
CA GLY A 234 13.29 13.36 31.12
C GLY A 234 13.01 13.77 29.67
N GLU A 235 13.28 12.89 28.75
CA GLU A 235 12.69 12.97 27.41
C GLU A 235 11.43 12.12 27.37
N ALA A 236 10.35 12.72 26.91
CA ALA A 236 9.09 12.05 26.70
C ALA A 236 9.31 10.81 25.80
N LYS A 237 8.76 9.65 26.21
CA LYS A 237 8.75 8.43 25.40
C LYS A 237 8.33 8.78 23.99
N SER A 238 9.17 8.50 23.00
CA SER A 238 8.86 8.76 21.63
C SER A 238 7.64 7.93 21.19
N GLU A 239 6.84 8.47 20.31
CA GLU A 239 5.64 7.81 19.77
C GLU A 239 5.97 6.47 19.09
N SER A 240 7.23 6.29 18.66
CA SER A 240 7.75 5.05 18.07
C SER A 240 7.79 3.85 19.04
N ASP A 241 7.86 4.10 20.34
CA ASP A 241 7.89 3.04 21.36
C ASP A 241 6.50 2.45 21.63
N ARG A 242 5.44 3.10 21.14
CA ARG A 242 4.04 2.69 21.29
C ARG A 242 3.54 1.82 20.14
N THR A 243 4.22 1.81 19.01
CA THR A 243 3.79 1.01 17.85
C THR A 243 4.21 -0.44 18.05
N LEU A 244 3.24 -1.32 18.27
CA LEU A 244 3.44 -2.76 18.51
C LEU A 244 4.00 -3.49 17.29
N ILE A 245 3.73 -2.94 16.12
CA ILE A 245 4.02 -3.60 14.84
C ILE A 245 4.62 -2.54 13.91
N LYS A 246 5.93 -2.60 13.69
CA LYS A 246 6.54 -1.99 12.52
C LYS A 246 6.41 -3.02 11.39
N LEU A 247 5.41 -2.85 10.56
CA LEU A 247 5.29 -3.53 9.29
C LEU A 247 6.09 -2.77 8.23
#